data_fbbebb3411095a2c4ac25a1bde64fb4f
#
_entry.id   fbbebb3411095a2c4ac25a1bde64fb4f
#
_cell.length_a   1.000
_cell.length_b   1.000
_cell.length_c   1.000
_cell.angle_alpha   90.00
_cell.angle_beta   90.00
_cell.angle_gamma   90.00
#
_symmetry.space_group_name_H-M   'P 1'
#
loop_
_entity.id
_entity.type
_entity.pdbx_description
1 polymer ?
#
loop_
_entity_poly.entity_id
_entity_poly.type
_entity_poly.pdbx_seq_one_letter_code
_entity_poly.pdbx_strand_id
1 'polypeptide(L)'
;MDYSKSTELRELSHSMIPGGCHTYAKGDDQYPVLSPGFIQRGQGCHVWDVDGNEFIEYGMGNRAVTLGHAYGPVVEAAARELERGANFARPSPIEVECARVFLDLVEGAEMVKFAKDGSDATSAAVRLARACTGRDLIAVCADHPFFSVDDWFIGTTPMHAGVPKTVRDLTLMFRYNDVDSVEALFEAHPGEVAAVILEPAKYDDPQDRFLHKVRDICHKNGALFILDEMITGFRWHSGGAQKLYDILPDLSTFGKGMANGFSVSALAGKREYMERGGLRHDKERVFLLSTTHGGETHALAAAIATMRTFAEEPVVATLESRGTQLANGLRQAIGRHQLEGYVEIIGRPSCLVYATRDTDGKPSQSYRALFLQEMIQRGVIGTSLVVSYSHTEEDIDRTVEAIDGALGVYSRALNDGVDRYLTGHPCKPVFRKYA
;
A
#
# COMPACT_ATOMS: atom_id res chain seq x y z
N MET A 1 21.88 20.10 4.48
CA MET A 1 22.12 18.80 3.84
C MET A 1 22.72 19.05 2.45
N ASP A 2 23.61 18.18 1.99
CA ASP A 2 24.14 18.19 0.62
C ASP A 2 23.28 17.26 -0.26
N TYR A 3 23.02 17.63 -1.51
CA TYR A 3 22.28 16.85 -2.51
C TYR A 3 22.97 16.89 -3.89
N SER A 4 24.26 17.11 -3.93
CA SER A 4 25.04 17.27 -5.17
C SER A 4 24.99 16.02 -6.05
N LYS A 5 25.27 14.84 -5.49
CA LYS A 5 25.19 13.56 -6.20
C LYS A 5 23.76 13.18 -6.56
N SER A 6 22.82 13.46 -5.66
CA SER A 6 21.39 13.28 -5.93
C SER A 6 20.94 14.08 -7.15
N THR A 7 21.40 15.32 -7.29
CA THR A 7 21.06 16.18 -8.43
C THR A 7 21.65 15.64 -9.74
N GLU A 8 22.92 15.23 -9.74
CA GLU A 8 23.57 14.62 -10.91
C GLU A 8 22.85 13.35 -11.36
N LEU A 9 22.51 12.47 -10.42
CA LEU A 9 21.80 11.23 -10.72
C LEU A 9 20.35 11.46 -11.21
N ARG A 10 19.68 12.53 -10.76
CA ARG A 10 18.35 12.89 -11.28
C ARG A 10 18.39 13.19 -12.77
N GLU A 11 19.30 14.09 -13.20
CA GLU A 11 19.47 14.41 -14.61
C GLU A 11 19.73 13.14 -15.45
N LEU A 12 20.65 12.30 -14.95
CA LEU A 12 20.98 11.04 -15.62
C LEU A 12 19.80 10.08 -15.69
N SER A 13 19.05 9.90 -14.59
CA SER A 13 17.92 8.99 -14.55
C SER A 13 16.79 9.41 -15.49
N HIS A 14 16.47 10.70 -15.56
CA HIS A 14 15.47 11.21 -16.50
C HIS A 14 15.87 11.03 -17.96
N SER A 15 17.16 10.99 -18.26
CA SER A 15 17.66 10.72 -19.63
C SER A 15 17.51 9.26 -20.06
N MET A 16 17.36 8.31 -19.09
CA MET A 16 17.35 6.87 -19.36
C MET A 16 16.06 6.18 -18.94
N ILE A 17 15.33 6.73 -17.96
CA ILE A 17 14.15 6.10 -17.35
C ILE A 17 12.98 7.07 -17.47
N PRO A 18 11.87 6.69 -18.11
CA PRO A 18 10.69 7.55 -18.19
C PRO A 18 10.22 7.97 -16.78
N GLY A 19 10.19 9.28 -16.51
CA GLY A 19 9.85 9.82 -15.20
C GLY A 19 10.96 9.70 -14.14
N GLY A 20 12.20 9.32 -14.53
CA GLY A 20 13.36 9.19 -13.65
C GLY A 20 13.30 8.04 -12.63
N CYS A 21 12.22 7.26 -12.59
CA CYS A 21 12.01 6.18 -11.62
C CYS A 21 11.07 5.10 -12.17
N HIS A 22 11.07 3.91 -11.53
CA HIS A 22 10.21 2.79 -11.91
C HIS A 22 8.84 2.77 -11.21
N THR A 23 8.62 3.67 -10.24
CA THR A 23 7.35 3.76 -9.50
C THR A 23 7.00 5.22 -9.31
N TYR A 24 5.91 5.70 -9.91
CA TYR A 24 5.54 7.12 -9.88
C TYR A 24 5.45 7.71 -8.47
N ALA A 25 5.00 6.94 -7.48
CA ALA A 25 4.98 7.40 -6.09
C ALA A 25 6.37 7.64 -5.46
N LYS A 26 7.45 7.25 -6.15
CA LYS A 26 8.85 7.52 -5.76
C LYS A 26 9.51 8.60 -6.63
N GLY A 27 8.77 9.17 -7.58
CA GLY A 27 9.28 10.15 -8.53
C GLY A 27 9.58 11.51 -7.89
N ASP A 28 10.44 12.27 -8.54
CA ASP A 28 10.87 13.59 -8.09
C ASP A 28 9.70 14.58 -7.94
N ASP A 29 8.64 14.40 -8.72
CA ASP A 29 7.43 15.21 -8.65
C ASP A 29 6.58 14.96 -7.38
N GLN A 30 6.90 13.93 -6.61
CA GLN A 30 6.27 13.62 -5.32
C GLN A 30 6.98 14.28 -4.14
N TYR A 31 8.21 14.80 -4.36
CA TYR A 31 9.08 15.35 -3.35
C TYR A 31 9.46 16.81 -3.66
N PRO A 32 9.80 17.62 -2.64
CA PRO A 32 10.35 18.96 -2.84
C PRO A 32 11.75 18.88 -3.46
N VAL A 33 12.20 19.97 -4.06
CA VAL A 33 13.55 20.06 -4.66
C VAL A 33 14.64 19.77 -3.63
N LEU A 34 14.49 20.27 -2.40
CA LEU A 34 15.42 20.01 -1.29
C LEU A 34 15.09 18.66 -0.63
N SER A 35 15.32 17.57 -1.35
CA SER A 35 15.15 16.20 -0.87
C SER A 35 16.18 15.25 -1.48
N PRO A 36 16.47 14.09 -0.87
CA PRO A 36 17.31 13.06 -1.49
C PRO A 36 16.64 12.53 -2.75
N GLY A 37 17.39 12.47 -3.85
CA GLY A 37 16.92 11.87 -5.10
C GLY A 37 17.01 10.34 -5.08
N PHE A 38 18.00 9.80 -4.36
CA PHE A 38 18.29 8.36 -4.35
C PHE A 38 18.72 7.91 -2.95
N ILE A 39 18.10 6.82 -2.49
CA ILE A 39 18.49 6.14 -1.26
C ILE A 39 19.47 5.02 -1.59
N GLN A 40 20.60 4.99 -0.94
CA GLN A 40 21.68 4.02 -1.18
C GLN A 40 21.56 2.78 -0.28
N ARG A 41 21.12 2.93 0.98
CA ARG A 41 20.95 1.84 1.93
C ARG A 41 19.90 2.15 2.99
N GLY A 42 19.40 1.10 3.64
CA GLY A 42 18.51 1.21 4.79
C GLY A 42 18.84 0.17 5.85
N GLN A 43 18.62 0.53 7.13
CA GLN A 43 18.75 -0.35 8.28
C GLN A 43 17.69 0.01 9.31
N GLY A 44 16.83 -0.91 9.70
CA GLY A 44 15.71 -0.62 10.59
C GLY A 44 14.78 0.42 9.99
N CYS A 45 14.55 1.54 10.68
CA CYS A 45 13.79 2.68 10.18
C CYS A 45 14.66 3.80 9.60
N HIS A 46 15.97 3.62 9.53
CA HIS A 46 16.90 4.60 9.01
C HIS A 46 17.30 4.31 7.57
N VAL A 47 17.43 5.36 6.77
CA VAL A 47 17.95 5.29 5.40
C VAL A 47 19.04 6.33 5.18
N TRP A 48 19.95 6.03 4.28
CA TRP A 48 21.05 6.93 3.87
C TRP A 48 20.96 7.15 2.38
N ASP A 49 21.02 8.41 1.98
CA ASP A 49 21.06 8.77 0.58
C ASP A 49 22.47 8.62 -0.03
N VAL A 50 22.60 8.90 -1.32
CA VAL A 50 23.88 8.82 -2.06
C VAL A 50 24.87 9.93 -1.68
N ASP A 51 24.40 10.98 -1.04
CA ASP A 51 25.21 12.10 -0.55
C ASP A 51 25.68 11.88 0.90
N GLY A 52 25.17 10.83 1.57
CA GLY A 52 25.54 10.44 2.93
C GLY A 52 24.65 11.05 4.02
N ASN A 53 23.57 11.73 3.65
CA ASN A 53 22.60 12.20 4.63
C ASN A 53 21.79 11.02 5.21
N GLU A 54 21.51 11.07 6.51
CA GLU A 54 20.71 10.08 7.22
C GLU A 54 19.31 10.61 7.51
N PHE A 55 18.29 9.74 7.38
CA PHE A 55 16.89 10.07 7.64
C PHE A 55 16.21 8.95 8.43
N ILE A 56 15.28 9.31 9.31
CA ILE A 56 14.23 8.42 9.79
C ILE A 56 13.17 8.33 8.70
N GLU A 57 12.92 7.11 8.18
CA GLU A 57 12.10 6.88 6.97
C GLU A 57 10.71 6.36 7.34
N TYR A 58 9.68 7.04 6.84
CA TYR A 58 8.27 6.70 7.04
C TYR A 58 7.54 6.25 5.78
N GLY A 59 8.18 6.29 4.62
CA GLY A 59 7.63 5.74 3.38
C GLY A 59 7.62 4.21 3.39
N MET A 60 8.61 3.63 4.11
CA MET A 60 8.77 2.20 4.35
C MET A 60 8.54 1.36 3.08
N GLY A 61 9.26 1.72 2.01
CA GLY A 61 9.15 1.03 0.73
C GLY A 61 7.73 1.05 0.13
N ASN A 62 7.04 2.16 0.20
CA ASN A 62 5.61 2.27 -0.13
C ASN A 62 4.74 1.30 0.69
N ARG A 63 4.98 1.25 1.99
CA ARG A 63 4.30 0.38 2.98
C ARG A 63 4.65 -1.12 2.86
N ALA A 64 5.68 -1.49 2.10
CA ALA A 64 6.09 -2.90 1.94
C ALA A 64 7.05 -3.38 3.04
N VAL A 65 7.74 -2.47 3.73
CA VAL A 65 8.73 -2.78 4.76
C VAL A 65 8.10 -2.58 6.14
N THR A 66 7.53 -3.65 6.72
CA THR A 66 6.80 -3.53 8.00
C THR A 66 7.69 -3.80 9.21
N LEU A 67 8.68 -4.70 9.08
CA LEU A 67 9.63 -5.01 10.15
C LEU A 67 10.79 -4.03 10.24
N GLY A 68 11.08 -3.31 9.17
CA GLY A 68 12.23 -2.44 9.01
C GLY A 68 13.17 -2.91 7.90
N HIS A 69 13.99 -2.00 7.40
CA HIS A 69 14.98 -2.30 6.35
C HIS A 69 16.03 -3.28 6.86
N ALA A 70 16.46 -4.18 5.99
CA ALA A 70 17.50 -5.17 6.26
C ALA A 70 17.27 -5.95 7.58
N TYR A 71 16.01 -6.29 7.87
CA TYR A 71 15.67 -7.05 9.08
C TYR A 71 16.35 -8.43 9.05
N GLY A 72 17.21 -8.68 10.02
CA GLY A 72 18.16 -9.81 10.01
C GLY A 72 17.53 -11.17 9.69
N PRO A 73 16.51 -11.64 10.43
CA PRO A 73 15.89 -12.95 10.18
C PRO A 73 15.34 -13.12 8.76
N VAL A 74 14.81 -12.05 8.15
CA VAL A 74 14.27 -12.06 6.78
C VAL A 74 15.40 -12.12 5.76
N VAL A 75 16.44 -11.29 5.91
CA VAL A 75 17.60 -11.26 5.02
C VAL A 75 18.35 -12.60 5.05
N GLU A 76 18.59 -13.14 6.23
CA GLU A 76 19.27 -14.44 6.39
C GLU A 76 18.47 -15.60 5.78
N ALA A 77 17.15 -15.61 5.92
CA ALA A 77 16.31 -16.64 5.31
C ALA A 77 16.39 -16.58 3.78
N ALA A 78 16.28 -15.39 3.20
CA ALA A 78 16.41 -15.19 1.76
C ALA A 78 17.81 -15.58 1.24
N ALA A 79 18.88 -15.18 1.93
CA ALA A 79 20.25 -15.49 1.56
C ALA A 79 20.51 -17.00 1.53
N ARG A 80 20.08 -17.74 2.56
CA ARG A 80 20.20 -19.21 2.61
C ARG A 80 19.52 -19.90 1.43
N GLU A 81 18.37 -19.44 0.99
CA GLU A 81 17.69 -20.03 -0.17
C GLU A 81 18.35 -19.64 -1.49
N LEU A 82 18.93 -18.45 -1.62
CA LEU A 82 19.70 -18.06 -2.81
C LEU A 82 20.90 -18.97 -3.05
N GLU A 83 21.58 -19.42 -1.99
CA GLU A 83 22.70 -20.39 -2.08
C GLU A 83 22.27 -21.76 -2.66
N ARG A 84 20.96 -22.08 -2.59
CA ARG A 84 20.38 -23.33 -3.10
C ARG A 84 19.76 -23.21 -4.48
N GLY A 85 19.63 -21.99 -4.99
CA GLY A 85 19.01 -21.67 -6.28
C GLY A 85 17.63 -21.03 -6.12
N ALA A 86 17.36 -20.02 -6.95
CA ALA A 86 16.20 -19.12 -6.77
C ALA A 86 14.95 -19.56 -7.54
N ASN A 87 15.10 -20.26 -8.69
CA ASN A 87 13.97 -20.58 -9.57
C ASN A 87 14.25 -21.90 -10.31
N PHE A 88 13.30 -22.83 -10.25
CA PHE A 88 13.47 -24.19 -10.76
C PHE A 88 12.42 -24.54 -11.82
N ALA A 89 12.72 -25.55 -12.66
CA ALA A 89 11.77 -26.09 -13.64
C ALA A 89 10.63 -26.91 -13.00
N ARG A 90 10.71 -27.20 -11.70
CA ARG A 90 9.68 -27.89 -10.91
C ARG A 90 9.43 -27.11 -9.63
N PRO A 91 8.20 -27.22 -9.04
CA PRO A 91 7.91 -26.62 -7.75
C PRO A 91 8.91 -27.02 -6.68
N SER A 92 9.25 -26.06 -5.80
CA SER A 92 10.10 -26.29 -4.63
C SER A 92 9.25 -26.61 -3.39
N PRO A 93 9.74 -27.45 -2.45
CA PRO A 93 9.04 -27.69 -1.18
C PRO A 93 8.71 -26.44 -0.37
N ILE A 94 9.49 -25.37 -0.51
CA ILE A 94 9.26 -24.11 0.18
C ILE A 94 7.92 -23.45 -0.23
N GLU A 95 7.41 -23.72 -1.44
CA GLU A 95 6.11 -23.22 -1.88
C GLU A 95 4.99 -23.80 -1.00
N VAL A 96 5.09 -25.10 -0.66
CA VAL A 96 4.13 -25.78 0.23
C VAL A 96 4.26 -25.27 1.67
N GLU A 97 5.50 -25.05 2.14
CA GLU A 97 5.75 -24.50 3.47
C GLU A 97 5.17 -23.08 3.59
N CYS A 98 5.43 -22.23 2.61
CA CYS A 98 4.90 -20.86 2.57
C CYS A 98 3.36 -20.85 2.55
N ALA A 99 2.74 -21.73 1.76
CA ALA A 99 1.29 -21.87 1.71
C ALA A 99 0.72 -22.30 3.07
N ARG A 100 1.36 -23.23 3.77
CA ARG A 100 0.93 -23.66 5.10
C ARG A 100 1.01 -22.53 6.11
N VAL A 101 2.15 -21.84 6.21
CA VAL A 101 2.35 -20.73 7.14
C VAL A 101 1.34 -19.61 6.87
N PHE A 102 1.06 -19.31 5.60
CA PHE A 102 0.07 -18.30 5.23
C PHE A 102 -1.35 -18.72 5.63
N LEU A 103 -1.77 -19.95 5.31
CA LEU A 103 -3.13 -20.45 5.60
C LEU A 103 -3.38 -20.62 7.10
N ASP A 104 -2.35 -20.88 7.90
CA ASP A 104 -2.45 -20.93 9.36
C ASP A 104 -2.74 -19.53 9.98
N LEU A 105 -2.37 -18.45 9.29
CA LEU A 105 -2.56 -17.07 9.76
C LEU A 105 -3.83 -16.42 9.21
N VAL A 106 -4.22 -16.75 7.97
CA VAL A 106 -5.32 -16.08 7.25
C VAL A 106 -6.59 -16.90 7.35
N GLU A 107 -7.43 -16.56 8.32
CA GLU A 107 -8.71 -17.27 8.57
C GLU A 107 -9.65 -17.15 7.36
N GLY A 108 -10.33 -18.24 7.03
CA GLY A 108 -11.28 -18.33 5.92
C GLY A 108 -10.63 -18.59 4.55
N ALA A 109 -9.31 -18.51 4.43
CA ALA A 109 -8.60 -18.95 3.25
C ALA A 109 -8.33 -20.46 3.29
N GLU A 110 -8.78 -21.19 2.28
CA GLU A 110 -8.59 -22.64 2.16
C GLU A 110 -7.53 -23.00 1.11
N MET A 111 -7.24 -22.08 0.20
CA MET A 111 -6.20 -22.19 -0.81
C MET A 111 -5.51 -20.84 -1.02
N VAL A 112 -4.24 -20.89 -1.41
CA VAL A 112 -3.43 -19.71 -1.76
C VAL A 112 -2.62 -19.97 -3.01
N LYS A 113 -2.40 -18.92 -3.81
CA LYS A 113 -1.47 -18.93 -4.95
C LYS A 113 -0.63 -17.67 -4.92
N PHE A 114 0.70 -17.85 -4.93
CA PHE A 114 1.67 -16.74 -4.85
C PHE A 114 1.97 -16.15 -6.22
N ALA A 115 2.29 -14.86 -6.23
CA ALA A 115 2.75 -14.08 -7.37
C ALA A 115 3.78 -13.05 -6.91
N LYS A 116 4.13 -12.07 -7.76
CA LYS A 116 5.21 -11.12 -7.49
C LYS A 116 4.74 -9.80 -6.91
N ASP A 117 3.66 -9.24 -7.43
CA ASP A 117 3.16 -7.95 -6.99
C ASP A 117 1.64 -7.96 -6.77
N GLY A 118 1.13 -6.86 -6.21
CA GLY A 118 -0.29 -6.74 -5.88
C GLY A 118 -1.19 -6.77 -7.10
N SER A 119 -0.72 -6.27 -8.25
CA SER A 119 -1.50 -6.26 -9.49
C SER A 119 -1.72 -7.66 -10.02
N ASP A 120 -0.71 -8.53 -9.93
CA ASP A 120 -0.86 -9.96 -10.26
C ASP A 120 -2.03 -10.58 -9.47
N ALA A 121 -2.03 -10.38 -8.14
CA ALA A 121 -3.01 -11.00 -7.26
C ALA A 121 -4.42 -10.42 -7.46
N THR A 122 -4.56 -9.09 -7.57
CA THR A 122 -5.86 -8.44 -7.76
C THR A 122 -6.45 -8.74 -9.14
N SER A 123 -5.64 -8.73 -10.19
CA SER A 123 -6.10 -9.08 -11.54
C SER A 123 -6.47 -10.56 -11.66
N ALA A 124 -5.77 -11.44 -10.95
CA ALA A 124 -6.16 -12.84 -10.85
C ALA A 124 -7.48 -13.02 -10.09
N ALA A 125 -7.70 -12.26 -9.01
CA ALA A 125 -8.98 -12.28 -8.28
C ALA A 125 -10.14 -11.84 -9.18
N VAL A 126 -9.97 -10.74 -9.92
CA VAL A 126 -10.97 -10.24 -10.89
C VAL A 126 -11.25 -11.28 -11.97
N ARG A 127 -10.21 -11.88 -12.58
CA ARG A 127 -10.36 -12.94 -13.60
C ARG A 127 -11.09 -14.16 -13.06
N LEU A 128 -10.74 -14.56 -11.84
CA LEU A 128 -11.37 -15.70 -11.17
C LEU A 128 -12.85 -15.43 -10.91
N ALA A 129 -13.19 -14.26 -10.40
CA ALA A 129 -14.55 -13.85 -10.13
C ALA A 129 -15.41 -13.87 -11.41
N ARG A 130 -14.91 -13.29 -12.51
CA ARG A 130 -15.57 -13.35 -13.82
C ARG A 130 -15.81 -14.78 -14.28
N ALA A 131 -14.82 -15.64 -14.19
CA ALA A 131 -14.93 -17.04 -14.60
C ALA A 131 -15.88 -17.87 -13.71
N CYS A 132 -15.96 -17.56 -12.43
CA CYS A 132 -16.86 -18.26 -11.49
C CYS A 132 -18.31 -17.84 -11.67
N THR A 133 -18.56 -16.58 -12.01
CA THR A 133 -19.92 -16.02 -12.16
C THR A 133 -20.45 -16.02 -13.58
N GLY A 134 -19.57 -16.10 -14.60
CA GLY A 134 -19.92 -15.91 -16.01
C GLY A 134 -20.30 -14.46 -16.35
N ARG A 135 -19.81 -13.47 -15.58
CA ARG A 135 -20.17 -12.05 -15.70
C ARG A 135 -18.93 -11.21 -15.94
N ASP A 136 -19.09 -10.02 -16.51
CA ASP A 136 -17.97 -9.18 -16.95
C ASP A 136 -17.69 -7.97 -16.06
N LEU A 137 -18.71 -7.38 -15.42
CA LEU A 137 -18.57 -6.13 -14.67
C LEU A 137 -17.91 -6.36 -13.29
N ILE A 138 -17.05 -5.43 -12.92
CA ILE A 138 -16.41 -5.38 -11.60
C ILE A 138 -16.75 -4.04 -10.95
N ALA A 139 -17.04 -4.04 -9.65
CA ALA A 139 -17.21 -2.82 -8.88
C ALA A 139 -16.00 -2.57 -7.96
N VAL A 140 -15.43 -1.36 -8.01
CA VAL A 140 -14.31 -0.92 -7.17
C VAL A 140 -14.72 0.25 -6.30
N CYS A 141 -14.10 0.40 -5.13
CA CYS A 141 -14.29 1.56 -4.29
C CYS A 141 -13.56 2.78 -4.88
N ALA A 142 -14.30 3.85 -5.20
CA ALA A 142 -13.75 5.08 -5.78
C ALA A 142 -12.83 5.86 -4.82
N ASP A 143 -13.01 5.66 -3.51
CA ASP A 143 -12.24 6.33 -2.47
C ASP A 143 -10.92 5.59 -2.15
N HIS A 144 -10.67 4.43 -2.76
CA HIS A 144 -9.44 3.66 -2.65
C HIS A 144 -8.58 3.87 -3.91
N PRO A 145 -7.36 4.42 -3.79
CA PRO A 145 -6.67 5.02 -4.93
C PRO A 145 -5.92 4.04 -5.83
N PHE A 146 -5.72 2.77 -5.45
CA PHE A 146 -4.91 1.86 -6.23
C PHE A 146 -5.20 0.38 -5.94
N PHE A 147 -5.52 -0.38 -7.00
CA PHE A 147 -5.67 -1.84 -6.93
C PHE A 147 -4.76 -2.58 -7.90
N SER A 148 -4.46 -2.02 -9.08
CA SER A 148 -3.68 -2.70 -10.10
C SER A 148 -3.02 -1.72 -11.07
N VAL A 149 -1.93 -2.15 -11.73
CA VAL A 149 -1.35 -1.48 -12.91
C VAL A 149 -2.07 -1.90 -14.20
N ASP A 150 -2.97 -2.87 -14.15
CA ASP A 150 -3.66 -3.38 -15.33
C ASP A 150 -4.83 -2.48 -15.77
N ASP A 151 -5.17 -2.58 -17.03
CA ASP A 151 -6.16 -1.74 -17.72
C ASP A 151 -7.52 -1.68 -17.03
N TRP A 152 -7.96 -2.79 -16.41
CA TRP A 152 -9.25 -2.85 -15.72
C TRP A 152 -9.36 -1.83 -14.57
N PHE A 153 -8.24 -1.51 -13.91
CA PHE A 153 -8.18 -0.50 -12.85
C PHE A 153 -7.68 0.85 -13.38
N ILE A 154 -6.58 0.88 -14.15
CA ILE A 154 -6.03 2.13 -14.69
C ILE A 154 -7.08 2.88 -15.52
N GLY A 155 -7.97 2.16 -16.19
CA GLY A 155 -9.12 2.72 -16.91
C GLY A 155 -10.07 3.58 -16.10
N THR A 156 -10.10 3.43 -14.76
CA THR A 156 -10.90 4.25 -13.82
C THR A 156 -10.20 5.53 -13.39
N THR A 157 -8.90 5.68 -13.68
CA THR A 157 -8.05 6.78 -13.23
C THR A 157 -7.96 7.91 -14.27
N PRO A 158 -7.51 9.12 -13.90
CA PRO A 158 -7.20 10.16 -14.88
C PRO A 158 -6.09 9.79 -15.89
N MET A 159 -5.29 8.76 -15.61
CA MET A 159 -4.15 8.31 -16.45
C MET A 159 -4.53 7.17 -17.41
N HIS A 160 -5.75 7.16 -17.93
CA HIS A 160 -6.27 6.09 -18.78
C HIS A 160 -5.86 6.18 -20.27
N ALA A 161 -4.91 7.02 -20.64
CA ALA A 161 -4.41 7.08 -22.00
C ALA A 161 -3.86 5.71 -22.44
N GLY A 162 -4.32 5.21 -23.59
CA GLY A 162 -3.98 3.88 -24.09
C GLY A 162 -4.92 2.75 -23.64
N VAL A 163 -5.78 2.96 -22.65
CA VAL A 163 -6.77 1.96 -22.21
C VAL A 163 -8.02 2.04 -23.11
N PRO A 164 -8.42 0.94 -23.80
CA PRO A 164 -9.61 0.93 -24.64
C PRO A 164 -10.88 1.26 -23.85
N LYS A 165 -11.81 2.00 -24.50
CA LYS A 165 -13.10 2.34 -23.86
C LYS A 165 -13.87 1.10 -23.39
N THR A 166 -13.86 0.05 -24.18
CA THR A 166 -14.53 -1.23 -23.86
C THR A 166 -14.01 -1.87 -22.58
N VAL A 167 -12.72 -1.70 -22.24
CA VAL A 167 -12.14 -2.18 -20.98
C VAL A 167 -12.54 -1.27 -19.82
N ARG A 168 -12.51 0.05 -20.05
CA ARG A 168 -12.91 1.03 -19.02
C ARG A 168 -14.37 0.87 -18.59
N ASP A 169 -15.26 0.56 -19.54
CA ASP A 169 -16.69 0.41 -19.28
C ASP A 169 -17.02 -0.86 -18.47
N LEU A 170 -16.06 -1.77 -18.25
CA LEU A 170 -16.22 -2.99 -17.45
C LEU A 170 -15.97 -2.80 -15.96
N THR A 171 -15.56 -1.59 -15.52
CA THR A 171 -15.32 -1.30 -14.10
C THR A 171 -16.21 -0.17 -13.62
N LEU A 172 -17.07 -0.51 -12.67
CA LEU A 172 -18.01 0.40 -12.01
C LEU A 172 -17.41 0.93 -10.71
N MET A 173 -17.90 2.04 -10.19
CA MET A 173 -17.40 2.65 -8.96
C MET A 173 -18.52 2.89 -7.96
N PHE A 174 -18.25 2.61 -6.68
CA PHE A 174 -19.11 2.92 -5.53
C PHE A 174 -18.31 3.72 -4.47
N ARG A 175 -18.99 4.23 -3.44
CA ARG A 175 -18.39 5.01 -2.35
C ARG A 175 -18.18 4.18 -1.11
N TYR A 176 -17.06 4.44 -0.39
CA TYR A 176 -16.80 3.82 0.91
C TYR A 176 -17.77 4.33 1.98
N ASN A 177 -18.24 3.44 2.86
CA ASN A 177 -19.27 3.72 3.88
C ASN A 177 -20.63 4.20 3.34
N ASP A 178 -20.91 4.01 2.05
CA ASP A 178 -22.15 4.33 1.37
C ASP A 178 -22.76 3.06 0.77
N VAL A 179 -23.60 2.37 1.55
CA VAL A 179 -24.27 1.12 1.16
C VAL A 179 -25.22 1.36 -0.01
N ASP A 180 -25.90 2.51 -0.02
CA ASP A 180 -26.87 2.87 -1.05
C ASP A 180 -26.20 2.95 -2.43
N SER A 181 -24.95 3.44 -2.49
CA SER A 181 -24.19 3.47 -3.74
C SER A 181 -23.87 2.06 -4.28
N VAL A 182 -23.70 1.07 -3.40
CA VAL A 182 -23.49 -0.33 -3.79
C VAL A 182 -24.80 -0.94 -4.27
N GLU A 183 -25.91 -0.73 -3.56
CA GLU A 183 -27.25 -1.24 -3.94
C GLU A 183 -27.66 -0.68 -5.31
N ALA A 184 -27.55 0.63 -5.50
CA ALA A 184 -27.88 1.31 -6.77
C ALA A 184 -27.09 0.73 -7.97
N LEU A 185 -25.83 0.34 -7.74
CA LEU A 185 -25.00 -0.29 -8.76
C LEU A 185 -25.55 -1.66 -9.19
N PHE A 186 -25.95 -2.51 -8.24
CA PHE A 186 -26.56 -3.81 -8.55
C PHE A 186 -27.96 -3.69 -9.15
N GLU A 187 -28.74 -2.65 -8.77
CA GLU A 187 -30.03 -2.36 -9.40
C GLU A 187 -29.90 -1.90 -10.84
N ALA A 188 -28.86 -1.10 -11.17
CA ALA A 188 -28.59 -0.64 -12.51
C ALA A 188 -28.02 -1.76 -13.44
N HIS A 189 -27.39 -2.80 -12.86
CA HIS A 189 -26.72 -3.88 -13.59
C HIS A 189 -27.13 -5.26 -13.05
N PRO A 190 -28.43 -5.63 -13.15
CA PRO A 190 -28.94 -6.87 -12.58
C PRO A 190 -28.35 -8.10 -13.26
N GLY A 191 -27.64 -8.92 -12.48
CA GLY A 191 -27.02 -10.15 -12.98
C GLY A 191 -25.75 -9.96 -13.81
N GLU A 192 -25.16 -8.74 -13.89
CA GLU A 192 -23.98 -8.44 -14.70
C GLU A 192 -22.70 -8.29 -13.87
N VAL A 193 -22.80 -7.98 -12.58
CA VAL A 193 -21.64 -7.73 -11.72
C VAL A 193 -21.06 -9.06 -11.24
N ALA A 194 -19.78 -9.29 -11.55
CA ALA A 194 -19.03 -10.48 -11.15
C ALA A 194 -18.52 -10.40 -9.71
N ALA A 195 -18.02 -9.24 -9.30
CA ALA A 195 -17.48 -9.02 -7.96
C ALA A 195 -17.45 -7.54 -7.55
N VAL A 196 -17.39 -7.35 -6.24
CA VAL A 196 -16.99 -6.09 -5.59
C VAL A 196 -15.62 -6.30 -4.99
N ILE A 197 -14.66 -5.40 -5.26
CA ILE A 197 -13.32 -5.38 -4.67
C ILE A 197 -13.07 -4.05 -3.97
N LEU A 198 -12.58 -4.10 -2.71
CA LEU A 198 -12.23 -2.93 -1.92
C LEU A 198 -11.14 -3.27 -0.89
N GLU A 199 -10.40 -2.25 -0.44
CA GLU A 199 -9.59 -2.36 0.78
C GLU A 199 -10.55 -2.45 1.99
N PRO A 200 -10.27 -3.25 3.05
CA PRO A 200 -11.14 -3.33 4.24
C PRO A 200 -11.37 -1.98 4.91
N ALA A 201 -10.35 -1.16 4.95
CA ALA A 201 -10.38 0.24 5.37
C ALA A 201 -9.10 0.95 4.92
N LYS A 202 -9.11 2.29 4.92
CA LYS A 202 -7.94 3.09 4.55
C LYS A 202 -7.73 4.27 5.49
N TYR A 203 -8.57 5.28 5.37
CA TYR A 203 -8.54 6.50 6.19
C TYR A 203 -9.54 6.42 7.33
N ASP A 204 -10.70 5.84 7.05
CA ASP A 204 -11.81 5.65 7.97
C ASP A 204 -12.07 4.17 8.17
N ASP A 205 -12.51 3.80 9.37
CA ASP A 205 -12.99 2.46 9.66
C ASP A 205 -14.37 2.22 9.01
N PRO A 206 -14.73 0.95 8.70
CA PRO A 206 -16.05 0.62 8.18
C PRO A 206 -17.11 0.92 9.24
N GLN A 207 -18.08 1.79 8.90
CA GLN A 207 -19.17 2.19 9.77
C GLN A 207 -20.37 1.26 9.61
N ASP A 208 -21.18 1.14 10.65
CA ASP A 208 -22.46 0.43 10.62
C ASP A 208 -22.43 -0.95 9.94
N ARG A 209 -21.34 -1.71 10.15
CA ARG A 209 -21.11 -3.01 9.51
C ARG A 209 -21.06 -2.92 7.98
N PHE A 210 -20.52 -1.87 7.42
CA PHE A 210 -20.44 -1.62 5.98
C PHE A 210 -19.93 -2.84 5.20
N LEU A 211 -18.77 -3.40 5.59
CA LEU A 211 -18.19 -4.57 4.89
C LEU A 211 -19.13 -5.78 4.86
N HIS A 212 -19.84 -6.02 5.97
CA HIS A 212 -20.81 -7.12 6.06
C HIS A 212 -21.99 -6.88 5.14
N LYS A 213 -22.53 -5.66 5.12
CA LYS A 213 -23.63 -5.29 4.21
C LYS A 213 -23.23 -5.45 2.75
N VAL A 214 -22.03 -4.97 2.38
CA VAL A 214 -21.51 -5.13 1.01
C VAL A 214 -21.37 -6.60 0.64
N ARG A 215 -20.79 -7.43 1.51
CA ARG A 215 -20.73 -8.88 1.30
C ARG A 215 -22.11 -9.50 1.08
N ASP A 216 -23.07 -9.16 1.94
CA ASP A 216 -24.41 -9.72 1.89
C ASP A 216 -25.15 -9.28 0.60
N ILE A 217 -24.93 -8.05 0.12
CA ILE A 217 -25.42 -7.56 -1.18
C ILE A 217 -24.78 -8.37 -2.31
N CYS A 218 -23.45 -8.59 -2.29
CA CYS A 218 -22.77 -9.40 -3.28
C CYS A 218 -23.38 -10.80 -3.36
N HIS A 219 -23.50 -11.50 -2.23
CA HIS A 219 -24.04 -12.86 -2.18
C HIS A 219 -25.49 -12.93 -2.62
N LYS A 220 -26.33 -11.99 -2.21
CA LYS A 220 -27.74 -11.88 -2.65
C LYS A 220 -27.85 -11.79 -4.18
N ASN A 221 -26.89 -11.11 -4.83
CA ASN A 221 -26.86 -10.90 -6.27
C ASN A 221 -25.99 -11.92 -7.01
N GLY A 222 -25.40 -12.92 -6.33
CA GLY A 222 -24.53 -13.94 -6.91
C GLY A 222 -23.20 -13.40 -7.43
N ALA A 223 -22.68 -12.32 -6.84
CA ALA A 223 -21.37 -11.76 -7.07
C ALA A 223 -20.40 -12.17 -5.96
N LEU A 224 -19.08 -12.13 -6.22
CA LEU A 224 -18.06 -12.40 -5.22
C LEU A 224 -17.69 -11.12 -4.44
N PHE A 225 -17.40 -11.29 -3.16
CA PHE A 225 -16.86 -10.26 -2.28
C PHE A 225 -15.36 -10.45 -2.12
N ILE A 226 -14.55 -9.47 -2.57
CA ILE A 226 -13.08 -9.53 -2.59
C ILE A 226 -12.52 -8.43 -1.69
N LEU A 227 -11.65 -8.79 -0.74
CA LEU A 227 -10.91 -7.85 0.07
C LEU A 227 -9.46 -7.74 -0.41
N ASP A 228 -9.03 -6.50 -0.69
CA ASP A 228 -7.63 -6.19 -0.95
C ASP A 228 -6.91 -5.84 0.37
N GLU A 229 -6.17 -6.81 0.88
CA GLU A 229 -5.38 -6.73 2.11
C GLU A 229 -3.92 -6.30 1.86
N MET A 230 -3.61 -5.72 0.70
CA MET A 230 -2.23 -5.34 0.34
C MET A 230 -1.59 -4.40 1.37
N ILE A 231 -2.36 -3.50 1.98
CA ILE A 231 -1.84 -2.56 3.00
C ILE A 231 -2.16 -3.05 4.41
N THR A 232 -3.33 -3.60 4.61
CA THR A 232 -3.89 -3.96 5.90
C THR A 232 -3.37 -5.29 6.43
N GLY A 233 -3.15 -6.27 5.56
CA GLY A 233 -2.53 -7.55 5.89
C GLY A 233 -1.08 -7.36 6.38
N PHE A 234 -0.71 -8.10 7.42
CA PHE A 234 0.62 -8.00 8.05
C PHE A 234 0.99 -6.56 8.47
N ARG A 235 -0.03 -5.81 8.91
CA ARG A 235 0.11 -4.47 9.47
C ARG A 235 -0.93 -4.19 10.57
N TRP A 236 -2.21 -4.34 10.28
CA TRP A 236 -3.29 -4.11 11.25
C TRP A 236 -3.63 -5.37 12.04
N HIS A 237 -3.44 -6.51 11.42
CA HIS A 237 -3.51 -7.83 12.02
C HIS A 237 -2.66 -8.81 11.19
N SER A 238 -2.08 -9.84 11.79
CA SER A 238 -1.31 -10.87 11.08
C SER A 238 -2.16 -11.61 10.04
N GLY A 239 -3.43 -11.86 10.33
CA GLY A 239 -4.41 -12.46 9.42
C GLY A 239 -5.19 -11.48 8.55
N GLY A 240 -4.73 -10.20 8.44
CA GLY A 240 -5.43 -9.15 7.69
C GLY A 240 -6.52 -8.44 8.49
N ALA A 241 -6.96 -7.28 7.98
CA ALA A 241 -8.06 -6.53 8.58
C ALA A 241 -9.39 -7.30 8.52
N GLN A 242 -9.51 -8.29 7.63
CA GLN A 242 -10.64 -9.22 7.64
C GLN A 242 -10.83 -9.87 9.01
N LYS A 243 -9.74 -10.23 9.69
CA LYS A 243 -9.80 -10.75 11.07
C LYS A 243 -10.17 -9.67 12.08
N LEU A 244 -9.64 -8.45 11.92
CA LEU A 244 -9.92 -7.32 12.80
C LEU A 244 -11.41 -6.93 12.78
N TYR A 245 -12.04 -6.99 11.59
CA TYR A 245 -13.46 -6.62 11.40
C TYR A 245 -14.42 -7.80 11.43
N ASP A 246 -13.94 -9.01 11.74
CA ASP A 246 -14.73 -10.25 11.77
C ASP A 246 -15.54 -10.45 10.48
N ILE A 247 -14.86 -10.32 9.32
CA ILE A 247 -15.45 -10.46 7.99
C ILE A 247 -14.68 -11.47 7.16
N LEU A 248 -15.36 -12.50 6.65
CA LEU A 248 -14.76 -13.49 5.75
C LEU A 248 -15.15 -13.18 4.30
N PRO A 249 -14.17 -12.80 3.45
CA PRO A 249 -14.41 -12.62 2.02
C PRO A 249 -14.46 -13.96 1.28
N ASP A 250 -14.88 -13.92 0.02
CA ASP A 250 -14.77 -15.06 -0.89
C ASP A 250 -13.35 -15.22 -1.40
N LEU A 251 -12.71 -14.11 -1.71
CA LEU A 251 -11.29 -14.00 -2.10
C LEU A 251 -10.63 -12.84 -1.37
N SER A 252 -9.33 -12.97 -1.10
CA SER A 252 -8.51 -11.89 -0.57
C SER A 252 -7.13 -11.85 -1.19
N THR A 253 -6.56 -10.64 -1.32
CA THR A 253 -5.25 -10.41 -1.91
C THR A 253 -4.28 -9.83 -0.89
N PHE A 254 -3.06 -10.37 -0.81
CA PHE A 254 -2.02 -9.97 0.13
C PHE A 254 -0.71 -9.67 -0.59
N GLY A 255 0.15 -8.88 0.04
CA GLY A 255 1.47 -8.55 -0.48
C GLY A 255 2.19 -7.58 0.46
N LYS A 256 2.95 -6.63 -0.09
CA LYS A 256 3.66 -5.59 0.68
C LYS A 256 4.31 -6.12 1.96
N GLY A 257 3.71 -5.88 3.14
CA GLY A 257 4.23 -6.27 4.46
C GLY A 257 4.47 -7.76 4.64
N MET A 258 3.83 -8.62 3.85
CA MET A 258 3.93 -10.08 3.93
C MET A 258 5.36 -10.62 3.77
N ALA A 259 6.20 -9.92 3.01
CA ALA A 259 7.58 -10.34 2.75
C ALA A 259 8.62 -9.25 3.06
N ASN A 260 8.26 -8.24 3.83
CA ASN A 260 9.14 -7.17 4.31
C ASN A 260 10.04 -6.56 3.23
N GLY A 261 9.45 -6.16 2.09
CA GLY A 261 10.15 -5.52 0.98
C GLY A 261 10.60 -6.47 -0.14
N PHE A 262 10.55 -7.79 0.05
CA PHE A 262 10.71 -8.75 -1.04
C PHE A 262 9.43 -8.83 -1.87
N SER A 263 9.60 -9.09 -3.17
CA SER A 263 8.49 -9.14 -4.13
C SER A 263 7.73 -10.45 -4.03
N VAL A 264 6.68 -10.46 -3.21
CA VAL A 264 5.73 -11.58 -3.06
C VAL A 264 4.32 -11.00 -2.86
N SER A 265 3.37 -11.58 -3.56
CA SER A 265 1.93 -11.36 -3.34
C SER A 265 1.19 -12.70 -3.31
N ALA A 266 -0.03 -12.70 -2.84
CA ALA A 266 -0.87 -13.87 -2.73
C ALA A 266 -2.32 -13.56 -3.11
N LEU A 267 -2.93 -14.42 -3.90
CA LEU A 267 -4.38 -14.57 -4.01
C LEU A 267 -4.78 -15.76 -3.14
N ALA A 268 -5.70 -15.54 -2.21
CA ALA A 268 -6.22 -16.55 -1.31
C ALA A 268 -7.75 -16.53 -1.28
N GLY A 269 -8.36 -17.64 -0.88
CA GLY A 269 -9.82 -17.70 -0.74
C GLY A 269 -10.37 -19.10 -0.60
N LYS A 270 -11.68 -19.18 -0.73
CA LYS A 270 -12.44 -20.44 -0.61
C LYS A 270 -12.06 -21.39 -1.74
N ARG A 271 -11.97 -22.67 -1.41
CA ARG A 271 -11.62 -23.75 -2.33
C ARG A 271 -12.55 -23.83 -3.55
N GLU A 272 -13.84 -23.62 -3.33
CA GLU A 272 -14.86 -23.67 -4.39
C GLU A 272 -14.57 -22.71 -5.55
N TYR A 273 -13.92 -21.56 -5.28
CA TYR A 273 -13.49 -20.62 -6.30
C TYR A 273 -12.06 -20.88 -6.75
N MET A 274 -11.12 -21.01 -5.82
CA MET A 274 -9.68 -21.13 -6.10
C MET A 274 -9.35 -22.38 -6.95
N GLU A 275 -10.07 -23.50 -6.73
CA GLU A 275 -9.84 -24.75 -7.49
C GLU A 275 -10.12 -24.59 -9.00
N ARG A 276 -10.86 -23.57 -9.44
CA ARG A 276 -11.06 -23.25 -10.87
C ARG A 276 -9.74 -22.98 -11.61
N GLY A 277 -8.69 -22.56 -10.90
CA GLY A 277 -7.30 -22.46 -11.40
C GLY A 277 -6.52 -23.76 -11.28
N GLY A 278 -7.08 -24.78 -10.64
CA GLY A 278 -6.47 -26.06 -10.34
C GLY A 278 -6.68 -27.16 -11.40
N LEU A 279 -6.66 -28.41 -10.96
CA LEU A 279 -6.74 -29.59 -11.81
C LEU A 279 -7.84 -30.59 -11.35
N ARG A 280 -8.53 -30.33 -10.24
CA ARG A 280 -9.45 -31.30 -9.61
C ARG A 280 -10.92 -30.87 -9.77
N HIS A 281 -11.29 -30.49 -11.00
CA HIS A 281 -12.67 -30.14 -11.36
C HIS A 281 -12.92 -30.46 -12.83
N ASP A 282 -14.19 -30.51 -13.24
CA ASP A 282 -14.69 -30.78 -14.60
C ASP A 282 -15.08 -29.52 -15.39
N LYS A 283 -14.93 -28.33 -14.78
CA LYS A 283 -15.27 -27.05 -15.39
C LYS A 283 -14.13 -26.51 -16.23
N GLU A 284 -14.40 -25.54 -17.11
CA GLU A 284 -13.37 -24.78 -17.83
C GLU A 284 -12.34 -24.21 -16.85
N ARG A 285 -11.07 -24.44 -17.15
CA ARG A 285 -9.95 -24.04 -16.29
C ARG A 285 -9.61 -22.56 -16.46
N VAL A 286 -9.44 -21.85 -15.36
CA VAL A 286 -9.01 -20.46 -15.35
C VAL A 286 -7.49 -20.37 -15.38
N PHE A 287 -6.94 -19.54 -16.28
CA PHE A 287 -5.53 -19.11 -16.20
C PHE A 287 -5.38 -18.13 -15.02
N LEU A 288 -5.24 -18.66 -13.81
CA LEU A 288 -5.31 -17.89 -12.60
C LEU A 288 -4.06 -16.99 -12.42
N LEU A 289 -2.92 -17.62 -12.22
CA LEU A 289 -1.60 -17.00 -12.09
C LEU A 289 -0.56 -17.97 -12.65
N SER A 290 0.32 -17.48 -13.51
CA SER A 290 1.42 -18.29 -14.06
C SER A 290 2.54 -17.37 -14.54
N THR A 291 3.32 -16.88 -13.60
CA THR A 291 4.47 -16.02 -13.87
C THR A 291 5.76 -16.81 -13.74
N THR A 292 6.76 -16.50 -14.54
CA THR A 292 8.09 -17.17 -14.51
C THR A 292 8.71 -17.11 -13.11
N HIS A 293 8.54 -16.01 -12.41
CA HIS A 293 9.15 -15.73 -11.12
C HIS A 293 8.21 -15.90 -9.92
N GLY A 294 6.99 -16.44 -10.11
CA GLY A 294 5.96 -16.49 -9.07
C GLY A 294 6.33 -17.29 -7.83
N GLY A 295 7.17 -18.31 -7.96
CA GLY A 295 7.61 -19.21 -6.89
C GLY A 295 9.09 -19.08 -6.54
N GLU A 296 9.71 -17.91 -6.72
CA GLU A 296 11.13 -17.72 -6.36
C GLU A 296 11.36 -18.00 -4.87
N THR A 297 12.30 -18.95 -4.60
CA THR A 297 12.49 -19.55 -3.28
C THR A 297 12.94 -18.55 -2.23
N HIS A 298 13.86 -17.64 -2.59
CA HIS A 298 14.37 -16.61 -1.67
C HIS A 298 13.27 -15.62 -1.23
N ALA A 299 12.37 -15.29 -2.14
CA ALA A 299 11.26 -14.39 -1.83
C ALA A 299 10.21 -15.09 -0.93
N LEU A 300 9.94 -16.37 -1.17
CA LEU A 300 9.08 -17.18 -0.30
C LEU A 300 9.71 -17.40 1.08
N ALA A 301 11.04 -17.61 1.16
CA ALA A 301 11.76 -17.70 2.43
C ALA A 301 11.66 -16.40 3.24
N ALA A 302 11.78 -15.24 2.57
CA ALA A 302 11.56 -13.94 3.19
C ALA A 302 10.13 -13.80 3.72
N ALA A 303 9.12 -14.23 2.94
CA ALA A 303 7.73 -14.23 3.37
C ALA A 303 7.49 -15.13 4.58
N ILE A 304 8.02 -16.36 4.59
CA ILE A 304 7.93 -17.28 5.73
C ILE A 304 8.54 -16.66 6.99
N ALA A 305 9.76 -16.11 6.89
CA ALA A 305 10.43 -15.49 8.02
C ALA A 305 9.64 -14.28 8.55
N THR A 306 9.11 -13.46 7.64
CA THR A 306 8.25 -12.31 8.01
C THR A 306 6.98 -12.78 8.73
N MET A 307 6.25 -13.74 8.16
CA MET A 307 5.01 -14.26 8.72
C MET A 307 5.22 -14.92 10.09
N ARG A 308 6.32 -15.65 10.28
CA ARG A 308 6.71 -16.20 11.58
C ARG A 308 7.02 -15.12 12.60
N THR A 309 7.74 -14.06 12.22
CA THR A 309 7.96 -12.91 13.11
C THR A 309 6.64 -12.30 13.57
N PHE A 310 5.65 -12.17 12.69
CA PHE A 310 4.31 -11.70 13.07
C PHE A 310 3.56 -12.65 14.02
N ALA A 311 3.81 -13.94 13.95
CA ALA A 311 3.20 -14.94 14.83
C ALA A 311 3.88 -15.02 16.20
N GLU A 312 5.18 -14.80 16.27
CA GLU A 312 6.04 -15.04 17.44
C GLU A 312 6.32 -13.75 18.23
N GLU A 313 6.33 -12.59 17.56
CA GLU A 313 6.70 -11.29 18.12
C GLU A 313 5.48 -10.34 18.17
N PRO A 314 5.45 -9.37 19.09
CA PRO A 314 4.33 -8.43 19.23
C PRO A 314 4.34 -7.32 18.17
N VAL A 315 4.54 -7.67 16.89
CA VAL A 315 4.72 -6.71 15.80
C VAL A 315 3.54 -5.75 15.69
N VAL A 316 2.32 -6.28 15.59
CA VAL A 316 1.10 -5.45 15.44
C VAL A 316 0.92 -4.50 16.63
N ALA A 317 1.12 -5.01 17.85
CA ALA A 317 0.99 -4.19 19.06
C ALA A 317 2.04 -3.07 19.11
N THR A 318 3.28 -3.35 18.67
CA THR A 318 4.35 -2.35 18.57
C THR A 318 4.03 -1.28 17.53
N LEU A 319 3.55 -1.67 16.35
CA LEU A 319 3.13 -0.72 15.30
C LEU A 319 2.03 0.22 15.82
N GLU A 320 1.04 -0.33 16.51
CA GLU A 320 -0.07 0.44 17.06
C GLU A 320 0.40 1.39 18.19
N SER A 321 1.26 0.92 19.07
CA SER A 321 1.83 1.73 20.17
C SER A 321 2.68 2.89 19.63
N ARG A 322 3.63 2.60 18.73
CA ARG A 322 4.52 3.63 18.13
C ARG A 322 3.73 4.63 17.29
N GLY A 323 2.78 4.14 16.50
CA GLY A 323 1.90 5.00 15.70
C GLY A 323 1.00 5.89 16.55
N THR A 324 0.52 5.39 17.69
CA THR A 324 -0.27 6.17 18.66
C THR A 324 0.59 7.25 19.31
N GLN A 325 1.82 6.92 19.75
CA GLN A 325 2.79 7.90 20.26
C GLN A 325 3.03 9.01 19.24
N LEU A 326 3.31 8.65 17.99
CA LEU A 326 3.52 9.60 16.89
C LEU A 326 2.28 10.49 16.68
N ALA A 327 1.09 9.88 16.50
CA ALA A 327 -0.14 10.63 16.26
C ALA A 327 -0.46 11.64 17.37
N ASN A 328 -0.27 11.25 18.64
CA ASN A 328 -0.50 12.13 19.79
C ASN A 328 0.52 13.28 19.84
N GLY A 329 1.80 13.00 19.61
CA GLY A 329 2.85 14.02 19.56
C GLY A 329 2.58 15.05 18.45
N LEU A 330 2.16 14.57 17.25
CA LEU A 330 1.84 15.44 16.11
C LEU A 330 0.60 16.30 16.38
N ARG A 331 -0.46 15.74 16.93
CA ARG A 331 -1.66 16.52 17.28
C ARG A 331 -1.34 17.62 18.32
N GLN A 332 -0.50 17.30 19.31
CA GLN A 332 -0.03 18.32 20.27
C GLN A 332 0.80 19.40 19.59
N ALA A 333 1.68 19.04 18.64
CA ALA A 333 2.48 20.02 17.91
C ALA A 333 1.58 20.92 17.01
N ILE A 334 0.59 20.35 16.32
CA ILE A 334 -0.42 21.10 15.56
C ILE A 334 -1.12 22.13 16.45
N GLY A 335 -1.57 21.71 17.66
CA GLY A 335 -2.20 22.59 18.62
C GLY A 335 -1.28 23.72 19.13
N ARG A 336 -0.01 23.42 19.43
CA ARG A 336 0.97 24.45 19.85
C ARG A 336 1.15 25.57 18.81
N HIS A 337 1.11 25.20 17.53
CA HIS A 337 1.25 26.14 16.40
C HIS A 337 -0.07 26.72 15.89
N GLN A 338 -1.23 26.37 16.52
CA GLN A 338 -2.57 26.82 16.12
C GLN A 338 -2.88 26.49 14.66
N LEU A 339 -2.55 25.26 14.24
CA LEU A 339 -2.68 24.78 12.85
C LEU A 339 -3.84 23.80 12.66
N GLU A 340 -4.77 23.71 13.64
CA GLU A 340 -6.01 22.96 13.49
C GLU A 340 -6.80 23.49 12.30
N GLY A 341 -7.23 22.59 11.43
CA GLY A 341 -7.89 22.92 10.16
C GLY A 341 -6.96 23.23 8.99
N TYR A 342 -5.65 23.40 9.22
CA TYR A 342 -4.64 23.56 8.17
C TYR A 342 -3.79 22.31 7.98
N VAL A 343 -3.42 21.64 9.06
CA VAL A 343 -2.70 20.35 9.04
C VAL A 343 -3.52 19.35 9.83
N GLU A 344 -3.75 18.19 9.23
CA GLU A 344 -4.52 17.12 9.82
C GLU A 344 -3.77 15.79 9.72
N ILE A 345 -3.81 14.97 10.78
CA ILE A 345 -3.25 13.62 10.81
C ILE A 345 -4.40 12.62 10.78
N ILE A 346 -4.41 11.78 9.75
CA ILE A 346 -5.54 10.93 9.37
C ILE A 346 -5.08 9.46 9.32
N GLY A 347 -6.01 8.54 9.56
CA GLY A 347 -5.80 7.10 9.44
C GLY A 347 -5.42 6.42 10.76
N ARG A 348 -5.20 5.11 10.67
CA ARG A 348 -4.83 4.30 11.84
C ARG A 348 -3.37 4.55 12.25
N PRO A 349 -3.05 4.40 13.54
CA PRO A 349 -1.71 4.68 14.08
C PRO A 349 -0.57 4.04 13.29
N SER A 350 -0.71 2.79 12.87
CA SER A 350 0.34 2.08 12.11
C SER A 350 0.53 2.56 10.66
N CYS A 351 -0.38 3.42 10.14
CA CYS A 351 -0.36 3.87 8.74
C CYS A 351 -0.98 5.27 8.59
N LEU A 352 -0.39 6.26 9.25
CA LEU A 352 -0.87 7.63 9.22
C LEU A 352 -0.55 8.32 7.88
N VAL A 353 -1.43 9.22 7.50
CA VAL A 353 -1.21 10.20 6.44
C VAL A 353 -1.46 11.61 6.98
N TYR A 354 -1.02 12.63 6.25
CA TYR A 354 -1.28 14.01 6.60
C TYR A 354 -1.93 14.76 5.45
N ALA A 355 -2.85 15.65 5.78
CA ALA A 355 -3.44 16.62 4.86
C ALA A 355 -2.89 18.01 5.18
N THR A 356 -2.73 18.84 4.14
CA THR A 356 -2.20 20.21 4.23
C THR A 356 -3.10 21.14 3.44
N ARG A 357 -3.38 22.32 3.99
CA ARG A 357 -4.29 23.30 3.41
C ARG A 357 -3.62 24.68 3.35
N ASP A 358 -4.06 25.51 2.41
CA ASP A 358 -3.62 26.90 2.28
C ASP A 358 -4.39 27.84 3.24
N THR A 359 -4.14 29.14 3.10
CA THR A 359 -4.78 30.20 3.89
C THR A 359 -6.30 30.24 3.75
N ASP A 360 -6.86 29.71 2.66
CA ASP A 360 -8.30 29.59 2.43
C ASP A 360 -8.89 28.28 3.00
N GLY A 361 -8.06 27.43 3.62
CA GLY A 361 -8.45 26.11 4.11
C GLY A 361 -8.63 25.06 3.01
N LYS A 362 -8.14 25.31 1.80
CA LYS A 362 -8.22 24.38 0.66
C LYS A 362 -7.01 23.45 0.61
N PRO A 363 -7.17 22.18 0.17
CA PRO A 363 -6.03 21.28 -0.04
C PRO A 363 -4.96 21.91 -0.94
N SER A 364 -3.70 21.89 -0.49
CA SER A 364 -2.61 22.59 -1.17
C SER A 364 -1.36 21.76 -1.36
N GLN A 365 -0.93 21.60 -2.61
CA GLN A 365 0.33 20.91 -2.94
C GLN A 365 1.57 21.75 -2.62
N SER A 366 1.47 23.08 -2.64
CA SER A 366 2.56 23.97 -2.22
C SER A 366 2.86 23.83 -0.72
N TYR A 367 1.81 23.84 0.12
CA TYR A 367 1.96 23.65 1.55
C TYR A 367 2.35 22.19 1.90
N ARG A 368 1.92 21.21 1.09
CA ARG A 368 2.41 19.83 1.20
C ARG A 368 3.90 19.74 0.93
N ALA A 369 4.37 20.38 -0.15
CA ALA A 369 5.78 20.41 -0.50
C ALA A 369 6.61 21.13 0.58
N LEU A 370 6.14 22.26 1.10
CA LEU A 370 6.79 22.98 2.19
C LEU A 370 6.91 22.12 3.45
N PHE A 371 5.81 21.49 3.88
CA PHE A 371 5.83 20.64 5.06
C PHE A 371 6.81 19.48 4.92
N LEU A 372 6.80 18.82 3.77
CA LEU A 372 7.72 17.71 3.46
C LEU A 372 9.18 18.18 3.37
N GLN A 373 9.44 19.35 2.74
CA GLN A 373 10.76 19.97 2.70
C GLN A 373 11.31 20.17 4.12
N GLU A 374 10.51 20.76 4.98
CA GLU A 374 10.91 21.10 6.34
C GLU A 374 11.14 19.85 7.22
N MET A 375 10.36 18.79 7.02
CA MET A 375 10.59 17.49 7.65
C MET A 375 11.94 16.90 7.18
N ILE A 376 12.18 16.87 5.87
CA ILE A 376 13.41 16.30 5.28
C ILE A 376 14.64 17.07 5.75
N GLN A 377 14.60 18.41 5.78
CA GLN A 377 15.70 19.21 6.28
C GLN A 377 16.04 18.98 7.77
N ARG A 378 15.12 18.33 8.51
CA ARG A 378 15.29 17.92 9.92
C ARG A 378 15.52 16.42 10.09
N GLY A 379 15.83 15.70 9.00
CA GLY A 379 16.19 14.29 9.03
C GLY A 379 15.02 13.32 9.09
N VAL A 380 13.82 13.72 8.67
CA VAL A 380 12.65 12.84 8.57
C VAL A 380 12.13 12.80 7.14
N ILE A 381 12.00 11.61 6.55
CA ILE A 381 11.52 11.46 5.17
C ILE A 381 10.31 10.56 5.08
N GLY A 382 9.25 11.01 4.39
CA GLY A 382 8.06 10.21 4.09
C GLY A 382 6.90 11.05 3.56
N THR A 383 6.32 10.62 2.46
CA THR A 383 5.07 11.21 1.91
C THR A 383 3.83 10.76 2.68
N SER A 384 3.98 9.84 3.61
CA SER A 384 3.06 9.36 4.64
C SER A 384 3.87 9.00 5.88
N LEU A 385 3.21 8.75 7.01
CA LEU A 385 3.85 8.49 8.30
C LEU A 385 3.56 7.05 8.74
N VAL A 386 4.18 6.11 8.02
CA VAL A 386 4.02 4.66 8.24
C VAL A 386 5.09 4.17 9.20
N VAL A 387 4.70 3.71 10.37
CA VAL A 387 5.64 3.12 11.33
C VAL A 387 6.01 1.69 10.95
N SER A 388 7.23 1.29 11.28
CA SER A 388 7.70 -0.10 11.22
C SER A 388 8.01 -0.65 12.61
N TYR A 389 8.18 -1.96 12.71
CA TYR A 389 8.55 -2.63 13.96
C TYR A 389 9.91 -2.17 14.51
N SER A 390 10.79 -1.69 13.63
CA SER A 390 12.11 -1.17 14.00
C SER A 390 12.12 0.29 14.49
N HIS A 391 11.01 1.05 14.39
CA HIS A 391 10.96 2.38 14.98
C HIS A 391 11.01 2.30 16.51
N THR A 392 12.00 2.95 17.12
CA THR A 392 12.11 3.05 18.58
C THR A 392 11.26 4.23 19.12
N GLU A 393 11.10 4.30 20.44
CA GLU A 393 10.48 5.48 21.09
C GLU A 393 11.26 6.75 20.80
N GLU A 394 12.60 6.65 20.83
CA GLU A 394 13.49 7.78 20.53
C GLU A 394 13.34 8.27 19.08
N ASP A 395 13.19 7.35 18.10
CA ASP A 395 12.95 7.74 16.71
C ASP A 395 11.62 8.49 16.56
N ILE A 396 10.58 8.05 17.29
CA ILE A 396 9.29 8.74 17.30
C ILE A 396 9.42 10.13 17.93
N ASP A 397 10.10 10.25 19.06
CA ASP A 397 10.30 11.54 19.75
C ASP A 397 11.09 12.53 18.87
N ARG A 398 12.18 12.08 18.25
CA ARG A 398 12.95 12.87 17.27
C ARG A 398 12.10 13.29 16.07
N THR A 399 11.21 12.43 15.61
CA THR A 399 10.28 12.73 14.52
C THR A 399 9.26 13.79 14.91
N VAL A 400 8.70 13.70 16.12
CA VAL A 400 7.77 14.71 16.65
C VAL A 400 8.46 16.06 16.76
N GLU A 401 9.70 16.11 17.26
CA GLU A 401 10.50 17.35 17.34
C GLU A 401 10.78 17.95 15.95
N ALA A 402 11.17 17.11 14.98
CA ALA A 402 11.40 17.54 13.60
C ALA A 402 10.14 18.14 12.95
N ILE A 403 9.00 17.50 13.17
CA ILE A 403 7.70 17.94 12.63
C ILE A 403 7.22 19.21 13.37
N ASP A 404 7.43 19.32 14.68
CA ASP A 404 7.13 20.55 15.43
C ASP A 404 7.88 21.75 14.85
N GLY A 405 9.17 21.60 14.53
CA GLY A 405 9.95 22.61 13.82
C GLY A 405 9.41 22.93 12.42
N ALA A 406 8.97 21.92 11.66
CA ALA A 406 8.35 22.09 10.35
C ALA A 406 7.02 22.85 10.43
N LEU A 407 6.18 22.54 11.41
CA LEU A 407 4.92 23.24 11.67
C LEU A 407 5.13 24.72 12.03
N GLY A 408 6.21 25.04 12.75
CA GLY A 408 6.58 26.43 13.01
C GLY A 408 6.89 27.22 11.74
N VAL A 409 7.51 26.60 10.72
CA VAL A 409 7.72 27.22 9.40
C VAL A 409 6.38 27.35 8.65
N TYR A 410 5.58 26.29 8.69
CA TYR A 410 4.26 26.26 8.08
C TYR A 410 3.36 27.41 8.60
N SER A 411 3.30 27.61 9.91
CA SER A 411 2.55 28.69 10.54
C SER A 411 2.99 30.08 10.06
N ARG A 412 4.31 30.31 9.92
CA ARG A 412 4.82 31.58 9.34
C ARG A 412 4.43 31.71 7.87
N ALA A 413 4.49 30.63 7.09
CA ALA A 413 4.14 30.64 5.68
C ALA A 413 2.67 30.96 5.42
N LEU A 414 1.76 30.62 6.35
CA LEU A 414 0.35 31.06 6.26
C LEU A 414 0.22 32.58 6.34
N ASN A 415 1.10 33.27 7.07
CA ASN A 415 1.07 34.74 7.21
C ASN A 415 1.84 35.43 6.08
N ASP A 416 3.00 34.91 5.71
CA ASP A 416 4.00 35.60 4.86
C ASP A 416 3.93 35.18 3.38
N GLY A 417 3.17 34.09 3.09
CA GLY A 417 3.11 33.42 1.79
C GLY A 417 4.10 32.25 1.68
N VAL A 418 3.63 31.13 1.09
CA VAL A 418 4.38 29.87 0.98
C VAL A 418 5.66 30.03 0.13
N ASP A 419 5.65 30.88 -0.88
CA ASP A 419 6.76 31.09 -1.81
C ASP A 419 8.03 31.68 -1.15
N ARG A 420 7.89 32.23 0.07
CA ARG A 420 9.04 32.71 0.86
C ARG A 420 9.84 31.58 1.51
N TYR A 421 9.23 30.44 1.65
CA TYR A 421 9.78 29.31 2.43
C TYR A 421 9.98 28.04 1.60
N LEU A 422 9.15 27.81 0.58
CA LEU A 422 9.30 26.67 -0.33
C LEU A 422 10.38 26.94 -1.37
N THR A 423 11.35 26.04 -1.48
CA THR A 423 12.34 26.07 -2.53
C THR A 423 11.89 25.24 -3.74
N GLY A 424 11.76 25.90 -4.89
CA GLY A 424 11.38 25.24 -6.14
C GLY A 424 9.87 25.09 -6.35
N HIS A 425 9.43 23.97 -6.86
CA HIS A 425 8.05 23.74 -7.28
C HIS A 425 7.22 22.94 -6.26
N PRO A 426 5.87 23.07 -6.29
CA PRO A 426 4.98 22.20 -5.52
C PRO A 426 5.11 20.73 -5.91
N CYS A 427 4.77 19.83 -4.99
CA CYS A 427 4.54 18.42 -5.30
C CYS A 427 3.32 18.26 -6.23
N LYS A 428 3.26 17.15 -6.97
CA LYS A 428 2.15 16.85 -7.87
C LYS A 428 1.41 15.57 -7.40
N PRO A 429 0.11 15.44 -7.62
CA PRO A 429 -0.59 14.16 -7.41
C PRO A 429 -0.05 13.09 -8.36
N VAL A 430 0.05 11.83 -7.89
CA VAL A 430 0.46 10.70 -8.76
C VAL A 430 -0.51 10.56 -9.92
N PHE A 431 -1.81 10.43 -9.62
CA PHE A 431 -2.85 10.31 -10.64
C PHE A 431 -3.27 11.70 -11.13
N ARG A 432 -2.76 12.08 -12.30
CA ARG A 432 -3.11 13.32 -12.99
C ARG A 432 -3.11 13.12 -14.51
N LYS A 433 -3.92 13.90 -15.21
CA LYS A 433 -4.11 13.77 -16.66
C LYS A 433 -2.90 14.24 -17.47
N TYR A 434 -2.15 15.20 -16.97
CA TYR A 434 -1.00 15.81 -17.65
C TYR A 434 0.25 15.76 -16.77
N ALA A 435 1.41 15.74 -17.40
CA ALA A 435 2.72 15.68 -16.74
C ALA A 435 3.00 16.91 -15.85
#